data_13cecb032257a7d47dd359a47f4f2109
#
_entry.id   13cecb032257a7d47dd359a47f4f2109
#
_cell.length_a   1.000
_cell.length_b   1.000
_cell.length_c   1.000
_cell.angle_alpha   90.00
_cell.angle_beta   90.00
_cell.angle_gamma   90.00
#
_symmetry.space_group_name_H-M   'P 1'
#
loop_
_entity.id
_entity.type
_entity.pdbx_description
1 polymer ?
#
loop_
_entity_poly.entity_id
_entity_poly.type
_entity_poly.pdbx_seq_one_letter_code
_entity_poly.pdbx_strand_id
1 'polypeptide(L)'
;MKKSILLILIGKRKEEAVKVQQILTGWGCLIKTRLGIHDGVLDNCSDTGLVILELVGTEEQKQELTRKVAVLPGVSSQMVELELNEN
;
A
#
# COMPACT_ATOMS: atom_id res chain seq x y z
N MET A 1 4.36 -20.73 -6.47
CA MET A 1 3.65 -19.44 -6.67
C MET A 1 3.79 -18.56 -5.44
N LYS A 2 4.14 -17.32 -5.64
CA LYS A 2 4.35 -16.36 -4.56
C LYS A 2 3.58 -15.09 -4.83
N LYS A 3 2.91 -14.56 -3.81
CA LYS A 3 2.19 -13.29 -3.89
C LYS A 3 2.74 -12.33 -2.84
N SER A 4 2.99 -11.10 -3.23
CA SER A 4 3.50 -10.05 -2.35
C SER A 4 2.42 -8.99 -2.21
N ILE A 5 2.00 -8.74 -0.98
CA ILE A 5 0.91 -7.82 -0.67
C ILE A 5 1.45 -6.73 0.25
N LEU A 6 1.31 -5.48 -0.16
CA LEU A 6 1.64 -4.34 0.68
C LEU A 6 0.37 -3.76 1.25
N LEU A 7 0.30 -3.74 2.57
CA LEU A 7 -0.82 -3.16 3.32
C LEU A 7 -0.40 -1.80 3.84
N ILE A 8 -1.20 -0.78 3.61
CA ILE A 8 -0.89 0.60 4.01
C ILE A 8 -2.09 1.17 4.75
N LEU A 9 -1.90 1.47 6.03
CA LEU A 9 -2.93 2.14 6.82
C LEU A 9 -2.58 3.62 6.90
N ILE A 10 -3.46 4.48 6.42
CA ILE A 10 -3.26 5.92 6.34
C ILE A 10 -4.11 6.58 7.41
N GLY A 11 -3.47 7.42 8.23
CA GLY A 11 -4.17 8.18 9.26
C GLY A 11 -5.01 9.32 8.69
N LYS A 12 -5.54 10.14 9.58
CA LYS A 12 -6.53 11.17 9.24
C LYS A 12 -5.97 12.41 8.54
N ARG A 13 -4.67 12.47 8.28
CA ARG A 13 -4.06 13.66 7.67
C ARG A 13 -4.08 13.57 6.15
N LYS A 14 -4.69 14.57 5.53
CA LYS A 14 -4.77 14.62 4.07
C LYS A 14 -3.40 14.66 3.41
N GLU A 15 -2.43 15.28 4.04
CA GLU A 15 -1.07 15.39 3.51
C GLU A 15 -0.42 14.02 3.35
N GLU A 16 -0.61 13.13 4.31
CA GLU A 16 -0.07 11.78 4.22
C GLU A 16 -0.71 10.99 3.08
N ALA A 17 -2.03 11.13 2.93
CA ALA A 17 -2.74 10.47 1.84
C ALA A 17 -2.23 10.94 0.48
N VAL A 18 -1.99 12.23 0.31
CA VAL A 18 -1.45 12.78 -0.94
C VAL A 18 -0.07 12.22 -1.21
N LYS A 19 0.80 12.15 -0.21
CA LYS A 19 2.15 11.61 -0.37
C LYS A 19 2.13 10.14 -0.76
N VAL A 20 1.28 9.35 -0.12
CA VAL A 20 1.10 7.95 -0.49
C VAL A 20 0.68 7.83 -1.95
N GLN A 21 -0.32 8.60 -2.38
CA GLN A 21 -0.81 8.58 -3.76
C GLN A 21 0.30 8.93 -4.75
N GLN A 22 1.10 9.92 -4.45
CA GLN A 22 2.21 10.33 -5.32
C GLN A 22 3.23 9.21 -5.48
N ILE A 23 3.58 8.55 -4.38
CA ILE A 23 4.51 7.42 -4.42
C ILE A 23 3.91 6.28 -5.25
N LEU A 24 2.68 5.91 -5.00
CA LEU A 24 2.03 4.81 -5.71
C LEU A 24 1.90 5.10 -7.20
N THR A 25 1.64 6.35 -7.58
CA THR A 25 1.59 6.73 -8.99
C THR A 25 2.96 6.57 -9.65
N GLY A 26 4.02 6.98 -8.97
CA GLY A 26 5.38 6.85 -9.49
C GLY A 26 5.84 5.39 -9.63
N TRP A 27 5.26 4.48 -8.86
CA TRP A 27 5.63 3.06 -8.86
C TRP A 27 4.54 2.16 -9.46
N GLY A 28 3.65 2.75 -10.27
CA GLY A 28 2.49 2.04 -10.79
C GLY A 28 2.80 0.76 -11.55
N CYS A 29 3.97 0.68 -12.19
CA CYS A 29 4.37 -0.51 -12.95
C CYS A 29 4.62 -1.74 -12.06
N LEU A 30 4.81 -1.54 -10.76
CA LEU A 30 4.98 -2.65 -9.80
C LEU A 30 3.66 -3.07 -9.16
N ILE A 31 2.59 -2.33 -9.42
CA ILE A 31 1.30 -2.54 -8.75
C ILE A 31 0.36 -3.21 -9.72
N LYS A 32 0.08 -4.48 -9.46
CA LYS A 32 -0.85 -5.27 -10.28
C LYS A 32 -2.29 -4.99 -9.90
N THR A 33 -2.56 -4.90 -8.60
CA THR A 33 -3.89 -4.69 -8.07
C THR A 33 -3.83 -3.66 -6.96
N ARG A 34 -4.77 -2.76 -6.94
CA ARG A 34 -4.88 -1.74 -5.92
C ARG A 34 -6.31 -1.65 -5.43
N LEU A 35 -6.49 -1.79 -4.11
CA LEU A 35 -7.79 -1.65 -3.48
C LEU A 35 -7.67 -0.63 -2.35
N GLY A 36 -8.49 0.41 -2.42
CA GLY A 36 -8.55 1.42 -1.36
C GLY A 36 -9.85 1.29 -0.60
N ILE A 37 -9.75 1.28 0.71
CA ILE A 37 -10.90 1.22 1.62
C ILE A 37 -10.73 2.37 2.59
N HIS A 38 -11.70 3.27 2.67
CA HIS A 38 -11.66 4.33 3.66
C HIS A 38 -12.73 4.12 4.72
N ASP A 39 -12.38 4.51 5.94
CA ASP A 39 -13.28 4.41 7.07
C ASP A 39 -14.33 5.52 6.98
N GLY A 40 -15.51 5.21 7.48
CA GLY A 40 -16.61 6.15 7.45
C GLY A 40 -17.27 6.24 6.08
N VAL A 41 -18.56 6.51 6.11
CA VAL A 41 -19.38 6.64 4.91
C VAL A 41 -20.32 7.83 5.10
N LEU A 42 -20.76 8.41 4.00
CA LEU A 42 -21.69 9.51 3.98
C LEU A 42 -21.19 10.66 4.85
N ASP A 43 -21.96 11.08 5.87
CA ASP A 43 -21.63 12.22 6.71
C ASP A 43 -20.47 11.96 7.68
N ASN A 44 -20.07 10.70 7.84
CA ASN A 44 -18.97 10.30 8.70
C ASN A 44 -17.72 9.96 7.90
N CYS A 45 -17.59 10.47 6.72
CA CYS A 45 -16.43 10.23 5.87
C CYS A 45 -15.15 10.67 6.57
N SER A 46 -14.12 9.85 6.50
CA SER A 46 -12.85 10.06 7.20
C SER A 46 -11.70 9.97 6.21
N ASP A 47 -10.59 10.66 6.52
CA ASP A 47 -9.35 10.55 5.75
C ASP A 47 -8.57 9.28 6.09
N THR A 48 -8.98 8.56 7.13
CA THR A 48 -8.36 7.28 7.50
C THR A 48 -8.76 6.21 6.49
N GLY A 49 -7.79 5.47 6.01
CA GLY A 49 -8.09 4.42 5.03
C GLY A 49 -7.03 3.34 5.01
N LEU A 50 -7.41 2.21 4.44
CA LEU A 50 -6.54 1.08 4.20
C LEU A 50 -6.36 0.90 2.70
N VAL A 51 -5.11 0.79 2.27
CA VAL A 51 -4.78 0.49 0.88
C VAL A 51 -4.13 -0.89 0.82
N ILE A 52 -4.61 -1.72 -0.08
CA ILE A 52 -4.11 -3.07 -0.28
C ILE A 52 -3.57 -3.16 -1.70
N LEU A 53 -2.29 -3.51 -1.84
CA LEU A 53 -1.63 -3.60 -3.13
C LEU A 53 -1.09 -5.00 -3.35
N GLU A 54 -1.31 -5.55 -4.52
CA GLU A 54 -0.54 -6.70 -4.97
C GLU A 54 0.64 -6.20 -5.78
N LEU A 55 1.86 -6.52 -5.33
CA LEU A 55 3.10 -6.06 -5.97
C LEU A 55 3.70 -7.12 -6.86
N VAL A 56 4.25 -6.68 -7.99
CA VAL A 56 5.01 -7.51 -8.92
C VAL A 56 6.39 -6.90 -9.11
N GLY A 57 7.27 -7.63 -9.78
CA GLY A 57 8.64 -7.17 -10.02
C GLY A 57 9.65 -7.92 -9.17
N THR A 58 10.86 -7.39 -9.09
CA THR A 58 11.94 -8.01 -8.31
C THR A 58 11.75 -7.76 -6.83
N GLU A 59 12.39 -8.59 -6.02
CA GLU A 59 12.38 -8.38 -4.56
C GLU A 59 12.96 -7.03 -4.19
N GLU A 60 14.02 -6.60 -4.88
CA GLU A 60 14.63 -5.30 -4.62
C GLU A 60 13.65 -4.16 -4.89
N GLN A 61 12.92 -4.23 -5.99
CA GLN A 61 11.92 -3.22 -6.34
C GLN A 61 10.80 -3.16 -5.32
N LYS A 62 10.29 -4.32 -4.91
CA LYS A 62 9.22 -4.40 -3.90
C LYS A 62 9.67 -3.82 -2.56
N GLN A 63 10.88 -4.14 -2.13
CA GLN A 63 11.43 -3.62 -0.89
C GLN A 63 11.66 -2.12 -0.95
N GLU A 64 12.09 -1.61 -2.10
CA GLU A 64 12.29 -0.17 -2.27
C GLU A 64 10.98 0.60 -2.12
N LEU A 65 9.92 0.13 -2.77
CA LEU A 65 8.61 0.74 -2.63
C LEU A 65 8.13 0.67 -1.18
N THR A 66 8.30 -0.48 -0.54
CA THR A 66 7.91 -0.67 0.86
C THR A 66 8.62 0.32 1.77
N ARG A 67 9.91 0.53 1.57
CA ARG A 67 10.69 1.49 2.37
C ARG A 67 10.21 2.92 2.16
N LYS A 68 9.90 3.30 0.94
CA LYS A 68 9.43 4.66 0.65
C LYS A 68 8.12 4.98 1.35
N VAL A 69 7.25 3.99 1.45
CA VAL A 69 5.98 4.16 2.17
C VAL A 69 6.21 4.13 3.69
N ALA A 70 7.08 3.25 4.16
CA ALA A 70 7.29 3.04 5.59
C ALA A 70 7.83 4.27 6.33
N VAL A 71 8.53 5.17 5.64
CA VAL A 71 9.11 6.36 6.27
C VAL A 71 8.13 7.53 6.37
N LEU A 72 6.95 7.40 5.81
CA LEU A 72 5.96 8.50 5.86
C LEU A 72 5.35 8.61 7.25
N PRO A 73 5.28 9.82 7.83
CA PRO A 73 4.59 10.00 9.10
C PRO A 73 3.09 9.77 8.94
N GLY A 74 2.44 9.27 9.98
CA GLY A 74 1.00 9.03 9.93
C GLY A 74 0.57 7.84 9.09
N VAL A 75 1.52 7.02 8.65
CA VAL A 75 1.28 5.85 7.82
C VAL A 75 1.88 4.64 8.50
N SER A 76 1.12 3.54 8.56
CA SER A 76 1.61 2.25 9.02
C SER A 76 1.54 1.28 7.84
N SER A 77 2.60 0.53 7.59
CA SER A 77 2.62 -0.37 6.45
C SER A 77 3.30 -1.69 6.81
N GLN A 78 2.90 -2.72 6.08
CA GLN A 78 3.48 -4.03 6.24
C GLN A 78 3.39 -4.77 4.92
N MET A 79 4.49 -5.39 4.50
CA MET A 79 4.46 -6.28 3.35
C MET A 79 4.31 -7.71 3.81
N VAL A 80 3.38 -8.44 3.20
CA VAL A 80 3.11 -9.83 3.48
C VAL A 80 3.39 -10.63 2.22
N GLU A 81 4.09 -11.74 2.36
CA GLU A 81 4.32 -12.66 1.26
C GLU A 81 3.64 -13.98 1.55
N LEU A 82 2.89 -14.44 0.56
CA LEU A 82 2.24 -15.74 0.60
C LEU A 82 2.85 -16.62 -0.47
N GLU A 83 3.12 -17.84 -0.11
CA GLU A 83 3.75 -18.77 -1.05
C GLU A 83 3.03 -20.11 -1.00
N LEU A 84 2.70 -20.62 -2.18
CA LEU A 84 2.16 -21.94 -2.34
C LEU A 84 3.25 -22.87 -2.85
N ASN A 85 3.38 -23.99 -2.19
CA ASN A 85 4.26 -25.05 -2.63
C ASN A 85 3.51 -25.88 -3.68
N GLU A 86 4.00 -25.85 -4.91
CA GLU A 86 3.32 -26.44 -6.06
C GLU A 86 3.86 -27.82 -6.45
N ASN A 87 4.18 -28.63 -5.49
CA ASN A 87 4.62 -29.99 -5.78
C ASN A 87 3.47 -30.95 -5.99
#